data_a588d6a4ab7ca22669f228db7cfaa7a1
#
_entry.id   a588d6a4ab7ca22669f228db7cfaa7a1
#
_cell.length_a   1.000
_cell.length_b   1.000
_cell.length_c   1.000
_cell.angle_alpha   90.00
_cell.angle_beta   90.00
_cell.angle_gamma   90.00
#
_symmetry.space_group_name_H-M   'P 1'
#
loop_
_entity.id
_entity.type
_entity.pdbx_description
1 polymer ?
#
loop_
_entity_poly.entity_id
_entity_poly.type
_entity_poly.pdbx_seq_one_letter_code
_entity_poly.pdbx_strand_id
1 'polypeptide(L)'
;MNQKYTIGLDYGTNSVRALIVDTANGREVGTAVWNYAHGTAGVILSRDPNLARQHPADYVKGAEITIKQALAAAKKSVKNFRAEQVVGIGVD
;
A
#
# COMPACT_ATOMS: atom_id res chain seq x y z
N MET A 1 -3.02 4.92 26.85
CA MET A 1 -2.19 5.65 25.89
C MET A 1 -2.63 5.38 24.47
N ASN A 2 -2.74 6.43 23.68
CA ASN A 2 -3.19 6.28 22.31
C ASN A 2 -2.02 5.91 21.41
N GLN A 3 -2.07 4.69 20.92
CA GLN A 3 -1.15 4.20 19.92
C GLN A 3 -1.45 4.91 18.60
N LYS A 4 -0.41 5.35 17.88
CA LYS A 4 -0.55 6.01 16.60
C LYS A 4 0.20 5.24 15.53
N TYR A 5 -0.35 5.24 14.33
CA TYR A 5 0.20 4.49 13.20
C TYR A 5 0.28 5.37 11.96
N THR A 6 1.15 5.02 11.06
CA THR A 6 1.22 5.61 9.73
C THR A 6 1.09 4.53 8.67
N ILE A 7 0.60 4.91 7.50
CA ILE A 7 0.56 4.03 6.34
C ILE A 7 1.58 4.53 5.33
N GLY A 8 2.43 3.63 4.86
CA GLY A 8 3.30 3.89 3.73
C GLY A 8 2.78 3.17 2.51
N LEU A 9 2.66 3.87 1.39
CA LEU A 9 2.35 3.29 0.09
C LEU A 9 3.59 3.35 -0.78
N ASP A 10 4.07 2.19 -1.19
CA ASP A 10 5.25 2.07 -2.03
C ASP A 10 4.83 1.53 -3.41
N TYR A 11 4.91 2.40 -4.42
CA TYR A 11 4.55 2.05 -5.78
C TYR A 11 5.77 1.59 -6.54
N GLY A 12 5.79 0.30 -6.86
CA GLY A 12 6.80 -0.28 -7.74
C GLY A 12 6.31 -0.34 -9.18
N THR A 13 7.13 -0.93 -10.05
CA THR A 13 6.79 -1.09 -11.46
C THR A 13 5.60 -2.03 -11.66
N ASN A 14 5.54 -3.10 -10.89
CA ASN A 14 4.56 -4.19 -11.08
C ASN A 14 3.54 -4.30 -9.97
N SER A 15 3.73 -3.58 -8.87
CA SER A 15 2.86 -3.73 -7.71
C SER A 15 2.89 -2.50 -6.82
N VAL A 16 1.96 -2.44 -5.91
CA VAL A 16 1.95 -1.46 -4.83
C VAL A 16 1.89 -2.21 -3.50
N ARG A 17 2.63 -1.70 -2.51
CA ARG A 17 2.63 -2.24 -1.16
C ARG A 17 2.12 -1.19 -0.18
N ALA A 18 1.28 -1.62 0.76
CA ALA A 18 0.89 -0.81 1.90
C ALA A 18 1.50 -1.39 3.17
N LEU A 19 2.07 -0.53 4.00
CA LEU A 19 2.63 -0.88 5.30
C LEU A 19 1.96 -0.04 6.36
N ILE A 20 1.60 -0.66 7.48
CA ILE A 20 1.14 0.08 8.64
C ILE A 20 2.20 -0.04 9.72
N VAL A 21 2.70 1.09 10.19
CA VAL A 21 3.84 1.17 11.09
C VAL A 21 3.43 1.86 12.38
N ASP A 22 3.83 1.27 13.49
CA ASP A 22 3.69 1.87 14.81
C ASP A 22 4.71 3.01 14.93
N THR A 23 4.23 4.23 15.18
CA THR A 23 5.10 5.41 15.23
C THR A 23 6.01 5.44 16.45
N ALA A 24 5.68 4.67 17.48
CA ALA A 24 6.49 4.65 18.71
C ALA A 24 7.80 3.87 18.56
N ASN A 25 7.80 2.82 17.71
CA ASN A 25 8.95 1.91 17.61
C ASN A 25 9.33 1.52 16.19
N GLY A 26 8.63 2.02 15.17
CA GLY A 26 8.89 1.67 13.78
C GLY A 26 8.49 0.26 13.38
N ARG A 27 7.73 -0.43 14.21
CA ARG A 27 7.35 -1.81 13.96
C ARG A 27 6.21 -1.89 12.94
N GLU A 28 6.34 -2.77 11.95
CA GLU A 28 5.27 -3.06 11.00
C GLU A 28 4.19 -3.90 11.69
N VAL A 29 2.95 -3.45 11.63
CA VAL A 29 1.82 -4.17 12.22
C VAL A 29 0.84 -4.70 11.19
N GLY A 30 0.94 -4.28 9.95
CA GLY A 30 0.13 -4.78 8.85
C GLY A 30 0.78 -4.45 7.53
N THR A 31 0.65 -5.36 6.56
CA THR A 31 1.19 -5.16 5.22
C THR A 31 0.32 -5.87 4.20
N ALA A 32 0.30 -5.35 2.99
CA ALA A 32 -0.38 -5.96 1.86
C ALA A 32 0.28 -5.54 0.56
N VAL A 33 0.25 -6.43 -0.42
CA VAL A 33 0.79 -6.17 -1.76
C VAL A 33 -0.29 -6.49 -2.78
N TRP A 34 -0.40 -5.67 -3.81
CA TRP A 34 -1.31 -5.89 -4.91
C TRP A 34 -0.59 -5.70 -6.23
N ASN A 35 -0.69 -6.69 -7.10
CA ASN A 35 -0.10 -6.63 -8.44
C ASN A 35 -1.04 -5.92 -9.39
N TYR A 36 -0.47 -5.07 -10.26
CA TYR A 36 -1.27 -4.32 -11.21
C TYR A 36 -1.97 -5.24 -12.20
N ALA A 37 -3.21 -4.90 -12.54
CA ALA A 37 -4.05 -5.73 -13.40
C ALA A 37 -3.88 -5.41 -14.89
N HIS A 38 -3.39 -4.23 -15.25
CA HIS A 38 -3.32 -3.78 -16.64
C HIS A 38 -1.92 -3.95 -17.22
N GLY A 39 -1.85 -4.37 -18.48
CA GLY A 39 -0.59 -4.61 -19.17
C GLY A 39 0.13 -5.85 -18.64
N THR A 40 1.38 -6.06 -19.07
CA THR A 40 2.22 -7.14 -18.55
C THR A 40 2.69 -6.75 -17.15
N ALA A 41 2.22 -7.46 -16.13
CA ALA A 41 2.50 -7.14 -14.73
C ALA A 41 2.17 -5.68 -14.39
N GLY A 42 1.10 -5.13 -14.98
CA GLY A 42 0.66 -3.76 -14.73
C GLY A 42 1.38 -2.69 -15.53
N VAL A 43 2.34 -3.06 -16.37
CA VAL A 43 3.07 -2.13 -17.22
C VAL A 43 2.47 -2.13 -18.61
N ILE A 44 2.13 -0.94 -19.12
CA ILE A 44 1.64 -0.78 -20.49
C ILE A 44 2.84 -0.50 -21.39
N LEU A 45 3.14 -1.43 -22.27
CA LEU A 45 4.26 -1.33 -23.17
C LEU A 45 3.85 -0.60 -24.45
N SER A 46 4.74 0.24 -24.97
CA SER A 46 4.57 0.92 -26.27
C SER A 46 5.59 0.39 -27.26
N ARG A 47 5.51 0.89 -28.50
CA ARG A 47 6.51 0.55 -29.52
C ARG A 47 7.90 1.09 -29.18
N ASP A 48 7.96 2.16 -28.38
CA ASP A 48 9.23 2.68 -27.90
C ASP A 48 9.64 1.86 -26.68
N PRO A 49 10.76 1.13 -26.75
CA PRO A 49 11.19 0.28 -25.64
C PRO A 49 11.57 1.05 -24.38
N ASN A 50 11.80 2.37 -24.50
CA ASN A 50 12.10 3.20 -23.35
C ASN A 50 10.85 3.75 -22.66
N LEU A 51 9.66 3.45 -23.22
CA LEU A 51 8.42 4.00 -22.73
C LEU A 51 7.57 2.88 -22.13
N ALA A 52 7.67 2.70 -20.82
CA ALA A 52 6.83 1.80 -20.06
C ALA A 52 5.93 2.66 -19.16
N ARG A 53 4.63 2.49 -19.27
CA ARG A 53 3.64 3.27 -18.50
C ARG A 53 2.75 2.36 -17.70
N GLN A 54 2.33 2.86 -16.54
CA GLN A 54 1.34 2.19 -15.72
C GLN A 54 -0.01 2.85 -15.93
N HIS A 55 -1.07 2.04 -15.89
CA HIS A 55 -2.43 2.54 -16.05
C HIS A 55 -2.82 3.33 -14.78
N PRO A 56 -3.24 4.60 -14.89
CA PRO A 56 -3.54 5.41 -13.70
C PRO A 56 -4.59 4.80 -12.77
N ALA A 57 -5.56 4.08 -13.32
CA ALA A 57 -6.58 3.42 -12.52
C ALA A 57 -6.00 2.35 -11.59
N ASP A 58 -4.87 1.73 -11.95
CA ASP A 58 -4.21 0.75 -11.09
C ASP A 58 -3.62 1.39 -9.84
N TYR A 59 -3.14 2.63 -9.92
CA TYR A 59 -2.63 3.33 -8.75
C TYR A 59 -3.73 3.54 -7.70
N VAL A 60 -4.88 4.02 -8.13
CA VAL A 60 -6.00 4.28 -7.23
C VAL A 60 -6.56 2.99 -6.66
N LYS A 61 -6.80 2.02 -7.53
CA LYS A 61 -7.34 0.72 -7.13
C LYS A 61 -6.38 -0.02 -6.21
N GLY A 62 -5.10 0.01 -6.53
CA GLY A 62 -4.07 -0.62 -5.72
C GLY A 62 -3.96 -0.01 -4.33
N ALA A 63 -4.03 1.32 -4.23
CA ALA A 63 -4.02 2.00 -2.95
C ALA A 63 -5.23 1.57 -2.10
N GLU A 64 -6.42 1.56 -2.69
CA GLU A 64 -7.64 1.17 -1.99
C GLU A 64 -7.57 -0.27 -1.48
N ILE A 65 -7.18 -1.20 -2.35
CA ILE A 65 -7.12 -2.63 -2.00
C ILE A 65 -6.06 -2.88 -0.94
N THR A 66 -4.84 -2.36 -1.12
CA THR A 66 -3.75 -2.63 -0.19
C THR A 66 -3.97 -1.99 1.16
N ILE A 67 -4.53 -0.80 1.21
CA ILE A 67 -4.86 -0.15 2.48
C ILE A 67 -5.88 -0.98 3.25
N LYS A 68 -6.95 -1.42 2.59
CA LYS A 68 -7.97 -2.25 3.24
C LYS A 68 -7.39 -3.56 3.76
N GLN A 69 -6.56 -4.22 2.96
CA GLN A 69 -5.93 -5.48 3.36
C GLN A 69 -4.92 -5.28 4.48
N ALA A 70 -4.13 -4.19 4.43
CA ALA A 70 -3.16 -3.89 5.48
C ALA A 70 -3.87 -3.57 6.80
N LEU A 71 -4.98 -2.83 6.75
CA LEU A 71 -5.78 -2.56 7.95
C LEU A 71 -6.35 -3.84 8.55
N ALA A 72 -6.82 -4.76 7.71
CA ALA A 72 -7.31 -6.05 8.17
C ALA A 72 -6.19 -6.88 8.82
N ALA A 73 -4.99 -6.87 8.23
CA ALA A 73 -3.83 -7.55 8.80
C ALA A 73 -3.43 -6.95 10.15
N ALA A 74 -3.46 -5.63 10.27
CA ALA A 74 -3.14 -4.95 11.52
C ALA A 74 -4.15 -5.32 12.62
N LYS A 75 -5.43 -5.44 12.27
CA LYS A 75 -6.45 -5.86 13.24
C LYS A 75 -6.22 -7.27 13.77
N LYS A 76 -5.63 -8.13 12.95
CA LYS A 76 -5.30 -9.50 13.36
C LYS A 76 -4.05 -9.54 14.25
N SER A 77 -3.07 -8.69 13.97
CA SER A 77 -1.78 -8.74 14.67
C SER A 77 -1.73 -7.88 15.92
N VAL A 78 -2.57 -6.86 16.02
CA VAL A 78 -2.59 -5.93 17.15
C VAL A 78 -3.98 -5.93 17.77
N LYS A 79 -4.06 -6.35 19.03
CA LYS A 79 -5.31 -6.32 19.77
C LYS A 79 -5.77 -4.87 19.93
N ASN A 80 -7.06 -4.63 19.69
CA ASN A 80 -7.69 -3.31 19.81
C ASN A 80 -7.19 -2.28 18.78
N PHE A 81 -6.57 -2.73 17.69
CA PHE A 81 -6.20 -1.83 16.60
C PHE A 81 -7.46 -1.20 15.98
N ARG A 82 -7.38 0.10 15.71
CA ARG A 82 -8.49 0.86 15.10
C ARG A 82 -7.94 1.76 14.01
N ALA A 83 -8.67 1.82 12.90
CA ALA A 83 -8.26 2.63 11.74
C ALA A 83 -8.10 4.12 12.09
N GLU A 84 -8.87 4.62 13.05
CA GLU A 84 -8.79 6.01 13.50
C GLU A 84 -7.44 6.35 14.13
N GLN A 85 -6.66 5.35 14.50
CA GLN A 85 -5.32 5.56 15.06
C GLN A 85 -4.28 5.87 13.99
N VAL A 86 -4.62 5.72 12.71
CA VAL A 86 -3.75 6.08 11.60
C VAL A 86 -3.78 7.60 11.45
N VAL A 87 -2.62 8.23 11.62
CA VAL A 87 -2.51 9.70 11.64
C VAL A 87 -1.86 10.29 10.40
N GLY A 88 -1.35 9.46 9.51
CA GLY A 88 -0.73 9.96 8.29
C GLY A 88 -0.52 8.87 7.25
N ILE A 89 -0.41 9.28 5.99
CA ILE A 89 -0.13 8.41 4.86
C ILE A 89 1.02 9.03 4.09
N GLY A 90 2.09 8.25 3.87
CA GLY A 90 3.18 8.63 3.00
C GLY A 90 3.13 7.83 1.71
N VAL A 91 3.49 8.45 0.61
CA VAL A 91 3.49 7.81 -0.71
C VAL A 91 4.88 7.94 -1.32
N ASP A 92 5.37 6.84 -1.85
CA ASP A 92 6.67 6.79 -2.50
C ASP A 92 6.60 6.12 -3.89
#